data_2b9e8fd40081e62c6f26c8f9ce904838
#
_entry.id   2b9e8fd40081e62c6f26c8f9ce904838
#
_cell.length_a   1.000
_cell.length_b   1.000
_cell.length_c   1.000
_cell.angle_alpha   90.00
_cell.angle_beta   90.00
_cell.angle_gamma   90.00
#
_symmetry.space_group_name_H-M   'P 1'
#
loop_
_entity.id
_entity.type
_entity.pdbx_description
1 polymer ?
#
loop_
_entity_poly.entity_id
_entity_poly.type
_entity_poly.pdbx_seq_one_letter_code
_entity_poly.pdbx_strand_id
1 'polypeptide(L)'
;DDLGYDYMAFTDFHFKDDLQYEDAVPMLKRLMDVAAQEGLSFGVKLTNTFPVDIKRQELPGEEMYMSGKALFPLSISVAARLAESFDGKLPMSFSGGADQKNIDQIVDCGIWPVTVATVLLKPGGYKWMTRIAEKTAACQIGKSGEVHVERVTKLAADALENANYQKNSKKAGKRKEEKSPLLDCLRKEDVSERKEFTVHKRVCGNCADVCPNRANVLIEVPEMELLQIIHVDYMCNECGNCRSFCQYAGAPYKDKFTLFANEEDMKDSINNGFTVLDAKNKEIKIRIGEKEEVVRADQPSGILNKGLAQLICTVIDQYAYLLM
;
A
#
# COMPACT_ATOMS: atom_id res chain seq x y z
N ASP A 1 -9.57 20.14 3.57
CA ASP A 1 -10.53 20.15 4.69
C ASP A 1 -11.93 19.72 4.24
N ASP A 2 -12.44 20.20 3.12
CA ASP A 2 -13.82 19.96 2.66
C ASP A 2 -14.14 18.48 2.41
N LEU A 3 -13.14 17.66 2.07
CA LEU A 3 -13.30 16.23 1.89
C LEU A 3 -13.14 15.41 3.20
N GLY A 4 -12.93 16.06 4.34
CA GLY A 4 -12.82 15.44 5.66
C GLY A 4 -11.49 14.74 5.96
N TYR A 5 -10.42 15.04 5.22
CA TYR A 5 -9.07 14.53 5.46
C TYR A 5 -8.25 15.50 6.31
N ASP A 6 -8.78 15.87 7.47
CA ASP A 6 -8.24 16.83 8.44
C ASP A 6 -6.83 16.50 8.99
N TYR A 7 -6.42 15.24 8.83
CA TYR A 7 -5.08 14.78 9.22
C TYR A 7 -4.03 14.93 8.11
N MET A 8 -4.47 15.26 6.89
CA MET A 8 -3.56 15.60 5.78
C MET A 8 -3.38 17.12 5.77
N ALA A 9 -2.16 17.56 5.99
CA ALA A 9 -1.84 18.97 5.93
C ALA A 9 -0.79 19.22 4.84
N PHE A 10 -1.00 20.31 4.14
CA PHE A 10 -0.04 20.88 3.22
C PHE A 10 0.48 22.16 3.85
N THR A 11 1.76 22.41 3.67
CA THR A 11 2.37 23.69 3.96
C THR A 11 2.85 24.31 2.65
N ASP A 12 3.08 25.61 2.63
CA ASP A 12 3.64 26.29 1.46
C ASP A 12 4.99 25.68 1.05
N PHE A 13 5.69 25.07 1.98
CA PHE A 13 6.95 24.36 1.73
C PHE A 13 6.82 23.27 0.66
N HIS A 14 5.70 22.55 0.61
CA HIS A 14 5.48 21.48 -0.37
C HIS A 14 5.31 21.97 -1.81
N PHE A 15 5.03 23.26 -2.00
CA PHE A 15 4.74 23.86 -3.31
C PHE A 15 5.70 24.96 -3.74
N LYS A 16 6.53 25.44 -2.81
CA LYS A 16 7.36 26.61 -3.01
C LYS A 16 8.29 26.50 -4.22
N ASP A 17 8.83 25.33 -4.41
CA ASP A 17 9.82 25.05 -5.45
C ASP A 17 9.22 24.25 -6.64
N ASP A 18 7.91 23.99 -6.61
CA ASP A 18 7.21 23.31 -7.69
C ASP A 18 6.89 24.26 -8.85
N LEU A 19 6.77 23.68 -10.06
CA LEU A 19 6.37 24.39 -11.26
C LEU A 19 4.98 25.03 -11.08
N GLN A 20 4.93 26.35 -11.11
CA GLN A 20 3.68 27.09 -10.98
C GLN A 20 2.83 26.94 -12.25
N TYR A 21 1.51 26.99 -12.09
CA TYR A 21 0.57 26.77 -13.18
C TYR A 21 0.73 27.79 -14.33
N GLU A 22 0.97 29.03 -13.96
CA GLU A 22 1.16 30.13 -14.87
C GLU A 22 2.42 29.97 -15.75
N ASP A 23 3.45 29.34 -15.24
CA ASP A 23 4.67 28.98 -15.96
C ASP A 23 4.53 27.69 -16.76
N ALA A 24 3.77 26.73 -16.22
CA ALA A 24 3.53 25.46 -16.87
C ALA A 24 2.78 25.60 -18.21
N VAL A 25 1.75 26.42 -18.26
CA VAL A 25 0.92 26.56 -19.47
C VAL A 25 1.73 27.04 -20.69
N PRO A 26 2.50 28.13 -20.63
CA PRO A 26 3.30 28.57 -21.80
C PRO A 26 4.43 27.58 -22.13
N MET A 27 5.03 26.91 -21.12
CA MET A 27 6.04 25.89 -21.35
C MET A 27 5.45 24.69 -22.10
N LEU A 28 4.29 24.19 -21.69
CA LEU A 28 3.61 23.06 -22.34
C LEU A 28 3.17 23.41 -23.76
N LYS A 29 2.68 24.63 -24.02
CA LYS A 29 2.36 25.11 -25.38
C LYS A 29 3.60 25.05 -26.27
N ARG A 30 4.73 25.57 -25.80
CA ARG A 30 5.99 25.52 -26.56
C ARG A 30 6.45 24.08 -26.83
N LEU A 31 6.31 23.16 -25.87
CA LEU A 31 6.66 21.76 -26.07
C LEU A 31 5.74 21.06 -27.11
N MET A 32 4.46 21.38 -27.11
CA MET A 32 3.52 20.91 -28.13
C MET A 32 3.91 21.42 -29.53
N ASP A 33 4.26 22.69 -29.65
CA ASP A 33 4.68 23.29 -30.92
C ASP A 33 5.96 22.66 -31.46
N VAL A 34 6.96 22.44 -30.60
CA VAL A 34 8.21 21.76 -30.98
C VAL A 34 7.95 20.32 -31.39
N ALA A 35 7.14 19.58 -30.63
CA ALA A 35 6.79 18.22 -30.98
C ALA A 35 6.07 18.13 -32.34
N ALA A 36 5.14 19.06 -32.61
CA ALA A 36 4.44 19.12 -33.88
C ALA A 36 5.39 19.44 -35.06
N GLN A 37 6.38 20.32 -34.88
CA GLN A 37 7.40 20.63 -35.89
C GLN A 37 8.27 19.40 -36.23
N GLU A 38 8.56 18.57 -35.22
CA GLU A 38 9.36 17.35 -35.38
C GLU A 38 8.52 16.12 -35.75
N GLY A 39 7.21 16.28 -35.97
CA GLY A 39 6.29 15.17 -36.29
C GLY A 39 6.08 14.20 -35.13
N LEU A 40 6.27 14.65 -33.89
CA LEU A 40 6.11 13.88 -32.66
C LEU A 40 4.79 14.22 -31.97
N SER A 41 4.33 13.31 -31.11
CA SER A 41 3.21 13.55 -30.20
C SER A 41 3.74 13.89 -28.82
N PHE A 42 3.15 14.92 -28.19
CA PHE A 42 3.45 15.33 -26.82
C PHE A 42 2.18 15.29 -25.99
N GLY A 43 2.30 14.87 -24.75
CA GLY A 43 1.21 14.87 -23.78
C GLY A 43 1.75 14.84 -22.34
N VAL A 44 0.85 14.95 -21.38
CA VAL A 44 1.21 14.99 -19.96
C VAL A 44 0.60 13.82 -19.20
N LYS A 45 1.24 13.44 -18.11
CA LYS A 45 0.70 12.49 -17.14
C LYS A 45 0.32 13.20 -15.86
N LEU A 46 -0.91 13.05 -15.43
CA LEU A 46 -1.48 13.59 -14.19
C LEU A 46 -1.83 12.43 -13.26
N THR A 47 -1.44 12.41 -12.01
CA THR A 47 -0.46 13.16 -11.26
C THR A 47 0.45 12.17 -10.51
N ASN A 48 1.53 12.64 -9.91
CA ASN A 48 2.26 11.86 -8.93
C ASN A 48 1.51 11.86 -7.59
N THR A 49 1.95 10.99 -6.66
CA THR A 49 1.56 11.06 -5.25
C THR A 49 1.98 12.40 -4.66
N PHE A 50 1.24 12.87 -3.67
CA PHE A 50 1.40 14.19 -3.11
C PHE A 50 2.00 14.10 -1.71
N PRO A 51 3.11 14.81 -1.39
CA PRO A 51 3.66 14.83 -0.05
C PRO A 51 2.71 15.55 0.91
N VAL A 52 2.57 15.01 2.12
CA VAL A 52 1.77 15.58 3.20
C VAL A 52 2.46 15.33 4.53
N ASP A 53 2.33 16.27 5.48
CA ASP A 53 2.95 16.16 6.79
C ASP A 53 2.39 14.97 7.59
N ILE A 54 3.25 14.28 8.31
CA ILE A 54 2.86 13.28 9.29
C ILE A 54 2.55 13.97 10.62
N LYS A 55 1.27 14.00 11.00
CA LYS A 55 0.82 14.66 12.25
C LYS A 55 0.54 13.71 13.40
N ARG A 56 0.36 12.42 13.13
CA ARG A 56 -0.09 11.42 14.11
C ARG A 56 0.87 10.25 14.24
N GLN A 57 2.13 10.45 13.87
CA GLN A 57 3.16 9.39 13.90
C GLN A 57 2.73 8.11 13.15
N GLU A 58 2.03 8.28 12.02
CA GLU A 58 1.58 7.16 11.19
C GLU A 58 2.75 6.38 10.60
N LEU A 59 3.84 7.08 10.27
CA LEU A 59 5.09 6.55 9.72
C LEU A 59 6.28 7.14 10.50
N PRO A 60 7.45 6.54 10.41
CA PRO A 60 8.65 7.01 11.12
C PRO A 60 9.23 8.33 10.59
N GLY A 61 8.88 8.76 9.39
CA GLY A 61 9.37 10.01 8.79
C GLY A 61 8.54 11.24 9.16
N GLU A 62 8.88 12.37 8.58
CA GLU A 62 8.16 13.64 8.74
C GLU A 62 7.05 13.82 7.69
N GLU A 63 7.19 13.14 6.54
CA GLU A 63 6.28 13.20 5.40
C GLU A 63 5.74 11.82 5.03
N MET A 64 4.54 11.81 4.46
CA MET A 64 3.94 10.67 3.77
C MET A 64 3.35 11.11 2.43
N TYR A 65 2.95 10.16 1.59
CA TYR A 65 2.43 10.47 0.26
C TYR A 65 0.93 10.19 0.16
N MET A 66 0.16 11.22 -0.13
CA MET A 66 -1.28 11.09 -0.43
C MET A 66 -1.47 10.39 -1.77
N SER A 67 -2.33 9.39 -1.79
CA SER A 67 -2.65 8.60 -2.98
C SER A 67 -4.10 8.10 -2.97
N GLY A 68 -4.51 7.43 -4.04
CA GLY A 68 -5.83 6.81 -4.15
C GLY A 68 -6.97 7.82 -4.15
N LYS A 69 -8.10 7.46 -3.56
CA LYS A 69 -9.33 8.26 -3.65
C LYS A 69 -9.22 9.69 -3.12
N ALA A 70 -8.33 9.94 -2.16
CA ALA A 70 -8.09 11.26 -1.60
C ALA A 70 -7.39 12.19 -2.62
N LEU A 71 -6.57 11.62 -3.49
CA LEU A 71 -5.87 12.35 -4.54
C LEU A 71 -6.76 12.63 -5.76
N PHE A 72 -7.79 11.84 -6.00
CA PHE A 72 -8.61 11.93 -7.21
C PHE A 72 -9.20 13.32 -7.47
N PRO A 73 -9.88 13.98 -6.49
CA PRO A 73 -10.43 15.31 -6.71
C PRO A 73 -9.39 16.34 -7.14
N LEU A 74 -8.19 16.29 -6.54
CA LEU A 74 -7.08 17.18 -6.90
C LEU A 74 -6.61 16.91 -8.34
N SER A 75 -6.36 15.65 -8.67
CA SER A 75 -5.82 15.24 -9.96
C SER A 75 -6.78 15.56 -11.11
N ILE A 76 -8.08 15.32 -10.92
CA ILE A 76 -9.08 15.58 -11.96
C ILE A 76 -9.36 17.10 -12.11
N SER A 77 -9.21 17.87 -11.03
CA SER A 77 -9.31 19.35 -11.11
C SER A 77 -8.14 19.94 -11.90
N VAL A 78 -6.93 19.41 -11.75
CA VAL A 78 -5.78 19.81 -12.58
C VAL A 78 -6.02 19.43 -14.04
N ALA A 79 -6.57 18.25 -14.30
CA ALA A 79 -6.94 17.84 -15.66
C ALA A 79 -7.95 18.78 -16.30
N ALA A 80 -8.99 19.20 -15.56
CA ALA A 80 -10.00 20.13 -16.04
C ALA A 80 -9.39 21.51 -16.39
N ARG A 81 -8.58 22.06 -15.50
CA ARG A 81 -7.89 23.36 -15.75
C ARG A 81 -6.97 23.31 -16.98
N LEU A 82 -6.21 22.21 -17.14
CA LEU A 82 -5.37 22.06 -18.33
C LEU A 82 -6.22 21.86 -19.60
N ALA A 83 -7.31 21.07 -19.53
CA ALA A 83 -8.21 20.91 -20.67
C ALA A 83 -8.78 22.27 -21.12
N GLU A 84 -9.20 23.13 -20.21
CA GLU A 84 -9.65 24.49 -20.50
C GLU A 84 -8.54 25.34 -21.14
N SER A 85 -7.32 25.36 -20.58
CA SER A 85 -6.20 26.17 -21.08
C SER A 85 -5.69 25.76 -22.44
N PHE A 86 -5.98 24.54 -22.87
CA PHE A 86 -5.54 23.96 -24.14
C PHE A 86 -6.69 23.60 -25.10
N ASP A 87 -7.92 24.03 -24.83
CA ASP A 87 -9.11 23.70 -25.62
C ASP A 87 -9.25 22.18 -25.86
N GLY A 88 -8.89 21.37 -24.88
CA GLY A 88 -8.89 19.90 -24.96
C GLY A 88 -7.77 19.29 -25.83
N LYS A 89 -6.90 20.07 -26.45
CA LYS A 89 -5.90 19.60 -27.42
C LYS A 89 -4.64 19.01 -26.82
N LEU A 90 -4.41 19.17 -25.52
CA LEU A 90 -3.30 18.56 -24.80
C LEU A 90 -3.66 17.12 -24.43
N PRO A 91 -3.02 16.10 -25.02
CA PRO A 91 -3.24 14.72 -24.63
C PRO A 91 -2.85 14.48 -23.18
N MET A 92 -3.70 13.78 -22.45
CA MET A 92 -3.48 13.48 -21.04
C MET A 92 -3.55 12.00 -20.75
N SER A 93 -2.61 11.52 -19.96
CA SER A 93 -2.73 10.24 -19.25
C SER A 93 -3.03 10.49 -17.77
N PHE A 94 -3.65 9.55 -17.08
CA PHE A 94 -4.10 9.75 -15.72
C PHE A 94 -3.48 8.75 -14.73
N SER A 95 -3.02 9.26 -13.62
CA SER A 95 -2.53 8.51 -12.47
C SER A 95 -2.79 9.33 -11.20
N GLY A 96 -3.87 9.07 -10.50
CA GLY A 96 -4.24 9.88 -9.33
C GLY A 96 -5.59 9.46 -8.77
N GLY A 97 -5.68 8.25 -8.23
CA GLY A 97 -6.89 7.76 -7.57
C GLY A 97 -7.95 7.15 -8.50
N ALA A 98 -7.55 6.73 -9.70
CA ALA A 98 -8.41 5.92 -10.55
C ALA A 98 -8.71 4.56 -9.92
N ASP A 99 -9.97 4.15 -9.97
CA ASP A 99 -10.46 2.87 -9.46
C ASP A 99 -11.69 2.39 -10.25
N GLN A 100 -12.30 1.29 -9.80
CA GLN A 100 -13.48 0.69 -10.45
C GLN A 100 -14.74 1.58 -10.40
N LYS A 101 -14.73 2.70 -9.70
CA LYS A 101 -15.89 3.60 -9.59
C LYS A 101 -15.83 4.74 -10.59
N ASN A 102 -14.63 5.14 -11.01
CA ASN A 102 -14.43 6.35 -11.82
C ASN A 102 -13.68 6.10 -13.14
N ILE A 103 -13.17 4.89 -13.38
CA ILE A 103 -12.35 4.59 -14.57
C ILE A 103 -13.07 4.88 -15.88
N ASP A 104 -14.34 4.51 -15.97
CA ASP A 104 -15.21 4.78 -17.13
C ASP A 104 -15.36 6.29 -17.39
N GLN A 105 -15.63 7.06 -16.33
CA GLN A 105 -15.78 8.51 -16.43
C GLN A 105 -14.50 9.21 -16.88
N ILE A 106 -13.34 8.76 -16.39
CA ILE A 106 -12.04 9.29 -16.80
C ILE A 106 -11.81 9.03 -18.29
N VAL A 107 -12.05 7.79 -18.73
CA VAL A 107 -11.87 7.39 -20.14
C VAL A 107 -12.85 8.12 -21.06
N ASP A 108 -14.11 8.29 -20.63
CA ASP A 108 -15.14 9.03 -21.37
C ASP A 108 -14.83 10.53 -21.50
N CYS A 109 -13.94 11.07 -20.66
CA CYS A 109 -13.39 12.41 -20.84
C CYS A 109 -12.33 12.49 -21.94
N GLY A 110 -11.94 11.38 -22.57
CA GLY A 110 -10.86 11.34 -23.57
C GLY A 110 -9.46 11.21 -22.95
N ILE A 111 -9.37 10.96 -21.62
CA ILE A 111 -8.10 10.82 -20.92
C ILE A 111 -7.64 9.37 -20.95
N TRP A 112 -6.51 9.11 -21.60
CA TRP A 112 -5.93 7.78 -21.79
C TRP A 112 -4.42 7.86 -22.09
N PRO A 113 -3.58 6.90 -21.60
CA PRO A 113 -3.91 5.75 -20.75
C PRO A 113 -4.16 6.13 -19.28
N VAL A 114 -4.80 5.21 -18.52
CA VAL A 114 -5.05 5.38 -17.09
C VAL A 114 -4.26 4.34 -16.29
N THR A 115 -3.56 4.80 -15.28
CA THR A 115 -2.76 3.96 -14.37
C THR A 115 -3.48 3.79 -13.03
N VAL A 116 -3.55 2.56 -12.54
CA VAL A 116 -4.11 2.22 -11.23
C VAL A 116 -3.05 1.56 -10.35
N ALA A 117 -2.98 1.96 -9.08
CA ALA A 117 -2.04 1.40 -8.10
C ALA A 117 -2.72 1.16 -6.75
N THR A 118 -3.13 2.20 -6.04
CA THR A 118 -3.64 2.13 -4.66
C THR A 118 -4.83 1.16 -4.51
N VAL A 119 -5.71 1.07 -5.50
CA VAL A 119 -6.84 0.14 -5.46
C VAL A 119 -6.40 -1.32 -5.42
N LEU A 120 -5.27 -1.64 -6.04
CA LEU A 120 -4.72 -3.00 -6.08
C LEU A 120 -4.03 -3.40 -4.77
N LEU A 121 -3.50 -2.41 -4.04
CA LEU A 121 -2.84 -2.62 -2.75
C LEU A 121 -3.82 -2.83 -1.58
N LYS A 122 -5.10 -2.56 -1.79
CA LYS A 122 -6.13 -2.81 -0.78
C LYS A 122 -6.49 -4.30 -0.71
N PRO A 123 -6.95 -4.80 0.46
CA PRO A 123 -7.43 -6.17 0.59
C PRO A 123 -8.42 -6.56 -0.51
N GLY A 124 -8.14 -7.65 -1.22
CA GLY A 124 -8.92 -8.08 -2.39
C GLY A 124 -8.78 -7.19 -3.62
N GLY A 125 -7.78 -6.31 -3.65
CA GLY A 125 -7.61 -5.30 -4.70
C GLY A 125 -7.51 -5.87 -6.11
N TYR A 126 -6.82 -7.00 -6.30
CA TYR A 126 -6.70 -7.66 -7.61
C TYR A 126 -8.04 -8.12 -8.21
N LYS A 127 -9.06 -8.37 -7.38
CA LYS A 127 -10.42 -8.69 -7.86
C LYS A 127 -11.07 -7.51 -8.59
N TRP A 128 -10.62 -6.29 -8.33
CA TRP A 128 -11.13 -5.10 -9.02
C TRP A 128 -10.57 -4.92 -10.43
N MET A 129 -9.45 -5.59 -10.77
CA MET A 129 -8.87 -5.51 -12.12
C MET A 129 -9.86 -5.96 -13.20
N THR A 130 -10.59 -7.05 -12.98
CA THR A 130 -11.60 -7.53 -13.93
C THR A 130 -12.66 -6.47 -14.16
N ARG A 131 -13.20 -5.88 -13.09
CA ARG A 131 -14.22 -4.82 -13.21
C ARG A 131 -13.70 -3.55 -13.87
N ILE A 132 -12.45 -3.17 -13.58
CA ILE A 132 -11.78 -2.03 -14.23
C ILE A 132 -11.66 -2.31 -15.73
N ALA A 133 -11.19 -3.50 -16.11
CA ALA A 133 -11.04 -3.90 -17.51
C ALA A 133 -12.40 -3.94 -18.23
N GLU A 134 -13.44 -4.52 -17.63
CA GLU A 134 -14.79 -4.58 -18.20
C GLU A 134 -15.36 -3.17 -18.46
N LYS A 135 -15.25 -2.26 -17.50
CA LYS A 135 -15.69 -0.87 -17.64
C LYS A 135 -14.90 -0.13 -18.72
N THR A 136 -13.59 -0.28 -18.75
CA THR A 136 -12.72 0.34 -19.76
C THR A 136 -13.03 -0.19 -21.16
N ALA A 137 -13.29 -1.49 -21.29
CA ALA A 137 -13.63 -2.11 -22.59
C ALA A 137 -14.99 -1.63 -23.12
N ALA A 138 -15.90 -1.19 -22.27
CA ALA A 138 -17.20 -0.62 -22.66
C ALA A 138 -17.10 0.84 -23.12
N CYS A 139 -15.99 1.55 -22.79
CA CYS A 139 -15.78 2.93 -23.17
C CYS A 139 -15.30 3.03 -24.63
N GLN A 140 -15.73 4.08 -25.32
CA GLN A 140 -15.17 4.44 -26.62
C GLN A 140 -13.91 5.27 -26.39
N ILE A 141 -12.75 4.63 -26.45
CA ILE A 141 -11.46 5.33 -26.36
C ILE A 141 -11.28 6.13 -27.64
N GLY A 142 -11.37 7.47 -27.52
CA GLY A 142 -11.16 8.37 -28.64
C GLY A 142 -9.75 8.20 -29.23
N LYS A 143 -9.65 8.00 -30.54
CA LYS A 143 -8.35 7.88 -31.23
C LYS A 143 -7.60 9.22 -31.34
N SER A 144 -8.25 10.33 -31.05
CA SER A 144 -7.72 11.69 -31.28
C SER A 144 -6.76 12.17 -30.21
N GLY A 145 -6.77 11.58 -29.01
CA GLY A 145 -6.04 12.12 -27.85
C GLY A 145 -6.61 13.44 -27.32
N GLU A 146 -7.76 13.87 -27.83
CA GLU A 146 -8.45 15.09 -27.37
C GLU A 146 -9.24 14.82 -26.09
N VAL A 147 -9.13 15.76 -25.14
CA VAL A 147 -9.86 15.74 -23.87
C VAL A 147 -11.16 16.55 -24.01
N HIS A 148 -12.27 15.95 -23.60
CA HIS A 148 -13.56 16.62 -23.61
C HIS A 148 -13.70 17.61 -22.46
N VAL A 149 -13.47 18.90 -22.71
CA VAL A 149 -13.43 19.97 -21.69
C VAL A 149 -14.67 19.95 -20.79
N GLU A 150 -15.86 19.96 -21.35
CA GLU A 150 -17.12 19.98 -20.57
C GLU A 150 -17.26 18.73 -19.66
N ARG A 151 -16.86 17.56 -20.15
CA ARG A 151 -16.98 16.32 -19.38
C ARG A 151 -15.99 16.29 -18.23
N VAL A 152 -14.74 16.68 -18.45
CA VAL A 152 -13.72 16.67 -17.41
C VAL A 152 -13.99 17.73 -16.36
N THR A 153 -14.50 18.92 -16.75
CA THR A 153 -14.88 19.99 -15.82
C THR A 153 -16.05 19.55 -14.94
N LYS A 154 -17.05 18.89 -15.54
CA LYS A 154 -18.18 18.34 -14.78
C LYS A 154 -17.71 17.24 -13.81
N LEU A 155 -16.84 16.34 -14.26
CA LEU A 155 -16.28 15.28 -13.42
C LEU A 155 -15.46 15.84 -12.26
N ALA A 156 -14.70 16.91 -12.49
CA ALA A 156 -13.95 17.61 -11.46
C ALA A 156 -14.85 18.25 -10.40
N ALA A 157 -15.93 18.90 -10.83
CA ALA A 157 -16.93 19.48 -9.91
C ALA A 157 -17.63 18.39 -9.08
N ASP A 158 -18.06 17.29 -9.73
CA ASP A 158 -18.67 16.14 -9.03
C ASP A 158 -17.72 15.54 -8.00
N ALA A 159 -16.44 15.43 -8.33
CA ALA A 159 -15.45 14.81 -7.44
C ALA A 159 -15.26 15.55 -6.11
N LEU A 160 -15.48 16.86 -6.05
CA LEU A 160 -15.39 17.66 -4.83
C LEU A 160 -16.57 17.40 -3.87
N GLU A 161 -17.74 17.11 -4.41
CA GLU A 161 -18.96 16.89 -3.62
C GLU A 161 -19.28 15.41 -3.37
N ASN A 162 -18.69 14.53 -4.17
CA ASN A 162 -19.04 13.11 -4.18
C ASN A 162 -18.54 12.37 -2.96
N ALA A 163 -19.45 11.81 -2.18
CA ALA A 163 -19.17 11.04 -0.98
C ALA A 163 -18.20 9.83 -1.19
N ASN A 164 -18.01 9.36 -2.43
CA ASN A 164 -17.03 8.31 -2.71
C ASN A 164 -15.59 8.76 -2.48
N TYR A 165 -15.29 10.05 -2.63
CA TYR A 165 -13.97 10.63 -2.45
C TYR A 165 -13.79 11.27 -1.07
N GLN A 166 -14.87 11.53 -0.37
CA GLN A 166 -14.84 12.01 1.00
C GLN A 166 -14.36 10.91 1.97
N LYS A 167 -13.74 11.33 3.06
CA LYS A 167 -13.43 10.42 4.16
C LYS A 167 -14.74 9.96 4.81
N ASN A 168 -15.03 8.67 4.68
CA ASN A 168 -16.18 8.07 5.35
C ASN A 168 -15.97 8.05 6.86
N SER A 169 -16.37 9.09 7.57
CA SER A 169 -16.37 9.16 9.03
C SER A 169 -17.17 8.02 9.70
N LYS A 170 -18.16 7.46 9.00
CA LYS A 170 -18.95 6.32 9.47
C LYS A 170 -18.29 4.96 9.31
N LYS A 171 -17.21 4.86 8.51
CA LYS A 171 -16.45 3.61 8.27
C LYS A 171 -15.00 3.65 8.73
N ALA A 172 -14.56 4.72 9.35
CA ALA A 172 -13.44 4.62 10.27
C ALA A 172 -13.97 3.78 11.46
N GLY A 173 -14.13 2.48 11.21
CA GLY A 173 -14.35 1.53 12.28
C GLY A 173 -13.26 1.84 13.30
N LYS A 174 -13.65 2.09 14.57
CA LYS A 174 -12.69 2.20 15.65
C LYS A 174 -11.73 1.06 15.44
N ARG A 175 -10.45 1.36 15.20
CA ARG A 175 -9.41 0.32 15.25
C ARG A 175 -9.65 -0.40 16.56
N LYS A 176 -9.72 -1.72 16.51
CA LYS A 176 -9.79 -2.49 17.74
C LYS A 176 -8.60 -2.05 18.57
N GLU A 177 -8.82 -1.58 19.76
CA GLU A 177 -7.77 -1.15 20.69
C GLU A 177 -6.82 -2.32 21.06
N GLU A 178 -7.26 -3.55 20.77
CA GLU A 178 -6.45 -4.76 20.90
C GLU A 178 -5.28 -4.71 19.92
N LYS A 179 -4.06 -4.89 20.44
CA LYS A 179 -2.89 -5.19 19.59
C LYS A 179 -3.23 -6.38 18.69
N SER A 180 -2.74 -6.35 17.45
CA SER A 180 -2.80 -7.51 16.57
C SER A 180 -2.44 -8.75 17.37
N PRO A 181 -3.26 -9.83 17.34
CA PRO A 181 -2.89 -11.02 18.07
C PRO A 181 -1.47 -11.39 17.69
N LEU A 182 -0.61 -11.44 18.70
CA LEU A 182 0.68 -12.10 18.58
C LEU A 182 0.42 -13.47 17.94
N LEU A 183 1.35 -13.92 17.14
CA LEU A 183 1.35 -15.27 16.60
C LEU A 183 0.84 -16.24 17.68
N ASP A 184 -0.09 -17.11 17.34
CA ASP A 184 -0.60 -18.08 18.33
C ASP A 184 0.54 -18.87 18.97
N CYS A 185 1.67 -19.06 18.25
CA CYS A 185 2.90 -19.66 18.75
C CYS A 185 3.65 -18.83 19.82
N LEU A 186 3.38 -17.52 19.95
CA LEU A 186 3.96 -16.66 20.98
C LEU A 186 3.07 -16.55 22.25
N ARG A 187 1.84 -17.06 22.21
CA ARG A 187 0.96 -17.09 23.37
C ARG A 187 1.37 -18.19 24.32
N LYS A 188 1.64 -17.84 25.56
CA LYS A 188 2.00 -18.80 26.62
C LYS A 188 0.82 -19.61 27.16
N GLU A 189 -0.41 -19.41 26.67
CA GLU A 189 -1.61 -19.95 27.30
C GLU A 189 -2.36 -20.92 26.40
N ASP A 190 -2.62 -22.05 26.99
CA ASP A 190 -3.48 -23.16 26.65
C ASP A 190 -4.43 -23.03 25.44
N VAL A 191 -4.16 -23.87 24.48
CA VAL A 191 -5.02 -24.16 23.31
C VAL A 191 -6.29 -24.94 23.73
N SER A 192 -6.50 -25.23 25.02
CA SER A 192 -7.53 -26.16 25.50
C SER A 192 -8.96 -25.58 25.57
N GLU A 193 -9.23 -24.31 25.32
CA GLU A 193 -10.57 -23.73 25.47
C GLU A 193 -11.16 -23.00 24.27
N ARG A 194 -10.68 -23.22 23.05
CA ARG A 194 -11.39 -22.69 21.87
C ARG A 194 -12.36 -23.72 21.31
N LYS A 195 -13.58 -23.72 21.86
CA LYS A 195 -14.74 -24.38 21.24
C LYS A 195 -15.01 -23.74 19.87
N GLU A 196 -15.07 -24.64 18.87
CA GLU A 196 -15.81 -24.55 17.62
C GLU A 196 -16.04 -23.13 17.02
N PHE A 197 -15.09 -22.65 16.22
CA PHE A 197 -15.43 -21.89 15.03
C PHE A 197 -14.87 -22.67 13.83
N THR A 198 -15.72 -23.51 13.30
CA THR A 198 -15.58 -24.08 11.96
C THR A 198 -15.48 -22.95 10.95
N VAL A 199 -14.58 -23.15 10.01
CA VAL A 199 -14.47 -22.48 8.72
C VAL A 199 -13.53 -21.29 8.67
N HIS A 200 -12.42 -21.58 8.13
CA HIS A 200 -11.31 -20.85 7.56
C HIS A 200 -10.06 -20.79 8.46
N LYS A 201 -9.06 -21.60 8.10
CA LYS A 201 -7.65 -21.54 8.50
C LYS A 201 -6.99 -20.17 8.22
N ARG A 202 -7.71 -19.05 8.31
CA ARG A 202 -7.19 -17.75 7.91
C ARG A 202 -7.17 -16.80 9.08
N VAL A 203 -5.96 -16.39 9.46
CA VAL A 203 -5.76 -15.09 10.11
C VAL A 203 -6.25 -13.98 9.18
N CYS A 204 -6.42 -12.77 9.71
CA CYS A 204 -6.89 -11.61 8.95
C CYS A 204 -6.16 -11.40 7.60
N GLY A 205 -4.82 -11.60 7.55
CA GLY A 205 -4.01 -11.57 6.33
C GLY A 205 -3.81 -10.20 5.68
N ASN A 206 -4.52 -9.15 6.11
CA ASN A 206 -4.47 -7.83 5.47
C ASN A 206 -3.05 -7.29 5.28
N CYS A 207 -2.17 -7.49 6.26
CA CYS A 207 -0.79 -7.01 6.19
C CYS A 207 0.04 -7.72 5.10
N ALA A 208 -0.27 -8.97 4.80
CA ALA A 208 0.34 -9.69 3.70
C ALA A 208 -0.24 -9.24 2.35
N ASP A 209 -1.58 -9.07 2.28
CA ASP A 209 -2.27 -8.69 1.05
C ASP A 209 -1.89 -7.29 0.54
N VAL A 210 -1.65 -6.34 1.46
CA VAL A 210 -1.40 -4.93 1.11
C VAL A 210 0.09 -4.59 1.00
N CYS A 211 0.98 -5.53 1.31
CA CYS A 211 2.42 -5.28 1.27
C CYS A 211 2.93 -5.27 -0.18
N PRO A 212 3.40 -4.14 -0.73
CA PRO A 212 3.86 -4.05 -2.10
C PRO A 212 5.12 -4.91 -2.34
N ASN A 213 5.94 -5.06 -1.31
CA ASN A 213 7.19 -5.82 -1.35
C ASN A 213 7.01 -7.27 -0.86
N ARG A 214 5.79 -7.67 -0.48
CA ARG A 214 5.49 -8.99 0.08
C ARG A 214 6.33 -9.35 1.32
N ALA A 215 6.74 -8.35 2.10
CA ALA A 215 7.53 -8.54 3.30
C ALA A 215 6.75 -9.21 4.46
N ASN A 216 5.42 -9.26 4.41
CA ASN A 216 4.61 -10.04 5.35
C ASN A 216 4.15 -11.32 4.65
N VAL A 217 4.63 -12.46 5.11
CA VAL A 217 4.43 -13.75 4.45
C VAL A 217 3.55 -14.66 5.32
N LEU A 218 2.54 -15.26 4.68
CA LEU A 218 1.69 -16.27 5.30
C LEU A 218 2.42 -17.62 5.28
N ILE A 219 2.61 -18.21 6.45
CA ILE A 219 3.28 -19.50 6.65
C ILE A 219 2.25 -20.53 7.11
N GLU A 220 2.13 -21.61 6.39
CA GLU A 220 1.36 -22.79 6.82
C GLU A 220 2.26 -23.70 7.64
N VAL A 221 2.02 -23.73 8.95
CA VAL A 221 2.80 -24.55 9.88
C VAL A 221 2.05 -25.86 10.13
N PRO A 222 2.68 -27.03 9.93
CA PRO A 222 2.06 -28.31 10.23
C PRO A 222 1.53 -28.35 11.68
N GLU A 223 0.38 -28.96 11.87
CA GLU A 223 -0.31 -29.10 13.17
C GLU A 223 -0.82 -27.78 13.80
N MET A 224 -0.66 -26.63 13.16
CA MET A 224 -1.30 -25.40 13.57
C MET A 224 -2.60 -25.16 12.80
N GLU A 225 -3.67 -24.81 13.51
CA GLU A 225 -4.97 -24.55 12.89
C GLU A 225 -4.98 -23.30 12.03
N LEU A 226 -4.20 -22.29 12.44
CA LEU A 226 -4.16 -20.98 11.80
C LEU A 226 -2.84 -20.76 11.09
N LEU A 227 -2.91 -20.16 9.90
CA LEU A 227 -1.74 -19.63 9.21
C LEU A 227 -1.01 -18.63 10.12
N GLN A 228 0.30 -18.69 10.12
CA GLN A 228 1.15 -17.73 10.82
C GLN A 228 1.59 -16.64 9.85
N ILE A 229 1.92 -15.46 10.36
CA ILE A 229 2.46 -14.38 9.53
C ILE A 229 3.83 -14.00 10.08
N ILE A 230 4.86 -14.17 9.28
CA ILE A 230 6.18 -13.62 9.57
C ILE A 230 6.41 -12.32 8.79
N HIS A 231 7.22 -11.46 9.34
CA HIS A 231 7.77 -10.30 8.66
C HIS A 231 9.17 -10.63 8.15
N VAL A 232 9.49 -10.30 6.92
CA VAL A 232 10.81 -10.49 6.31
C VAL A 232 11.47 -9.12 6.20
N ASP A 233 12.45 -8.85 7.04
CA ASP A 233 13.03 -7.53 7.23
C ASP A 233 13.62 -6.95 5.95
N TYR A 234 14.49 -7.67 5.28
CA TYR A 234 15.19 -7.22 4.08
C TYR A 234 14.27 -6.96 2.87
N MET A 235 13.02 -7.44 2.91
CA MET A 235 12.00 -7.14 1.89
C MET A 235 11.20 -5.88 2.23
N CYS A 236 11.31 -5.35 3.44
CA CYS A 236 10.50 -4.24 3.93
C CYS A 236 11.19 -2.90 3.64
N ASN A 237 10.45 -1.96 3.06
CA ASN A 237 10.86 -0.56 2.91
C ASN A 237 10.10 0.38 3.86
N GLU A 238 9.48 -0.15 4.89
CA GLU A 238 8.72 0.59 5.91
C GLU A 238 7.65 1.56 5.35
N CYS A 239 7.06 1.26 4.21
CA CYS A 239 6.04 2.11 3.56
C CYS A 239 4.76 2.33 4.37
N GLY A 240 4.56 1.61 5.48
CA GLY A 240 3.43 1.77 6.39
C GLY A 240 2.08 1.23 5.90
N ASN A 241 1.98 0.66 4.69
CA ASN A 241 0.71 0.13 4.18
C ASN A 241 0.09 -0.91 5.13
N CYS A 242 0.89 -1.84 5.64
CA CYS A 242 0.41 -2.87 6.57
C CYS A 242 -0.16 -2.28 7.86
N ARG A 243 0.40 -1.17 8.36
CA ARG A 243 -0.15 -0.42 9.50
C ARG A 243 -1.45 0.29 9.13
N SER A 244 -1.47 0.97 7.99
CA SER A 244 -2.63 1.75 7.54
C SER A 244 -3.88 0.89 7.32
N PHE A 245 -3.70 -0.33 6.83
CA PHE A 245 -4.79 -1.29 6.58
C PHE A 245 -5.00 -2.30 7.72
N CYS A 246 -4.22 -2.21 8.79
CA CYS A 246 -4.42 -3.06 9.97
C CYS A 246 -5.75 -2.70 10.65
N GLN A 247 -6.59 -3.70 10.88
CA GLN A 247 -7.84 -3.52 11.64
C GLN A 247 -7.60 -3.44 13.17
N TYR A 248 -6.39 -3.71 13.61
CA TYR A 248 -5.94 -3.60 15.00
C TYR A 248 -5.08 -2.35 15.17
N ALA A 249 -4.89 -1.92 16.42
CA ALA A 249 -3.94 -0.87 16.78
C ALA A 249 -2.50 -1.42 16.73
N GLY A 250 -2.02 -1.75 15.55
CA GLY A 250 -0.72 -2.40 15.37
C GLY A 250 0.03 -1.90 14.14
N ALA A 251 1.34 -2.15 14.15
CA ALA A 251 2.25 -1.91 13.04
C ALA A 251 2.89 -3.26 12.63
N PRO A 252 2.25 -4.04 11.74
CA PRO A 252 2.70 -5.41 11.43
C PRO A 252 4.18 -5.54 11.06
N TYR A 253 4.77 -4.53 10.43
CA TYR A 253 6.20 -4.50 10.12
C TYR A 253 7.11 -4.38 11.36
N LYS A 254 6.55 -4.03 12.54
CA LYS A 254 7.24 -4.01 13.84
C LYS A 254 6.74 -5.08 14.79
N ASP A 255 5.45 -5.40 14.71
CA ASP A 255 4.80 -6.27 15.70
C ASP A 255 4.87 -7.75 15.34
N LYS A 256 5.08 -8.10 14.05
CA LYS A 256 5.16 -9.48 13.60
C LYS A 256 6.54 -10.07 13.89
N PHE A 257 6.56 -11.39 14.13
CA PHE A 257 7.81 -12.11 14.29
C PHE A 257 8.64 -11.99 13.02
N THR A 258 9.87 -11.51 13.14
CA THR A 258 10.68 -11.04 12.03
C THR A 258 11.77 -12.04 11.65
N LEU A 259 11.92 -12.34 10.36
CA LEU A 259 13.07 -13.02 9.79
C LEU A 259 14.08 -11.95 9.33
N PHE A 260 15.27 -11.96 9.91
CA PHE A 260 16.39 -11.12 9.52
C PHE A 260 17.33 -11.87 8.58
N ALA A 261 17.94 -11.18 7.63
CA ALA A 261 18.90 -11.78 6.71
C ALA A 261 20.18 -12.23 7.44
N ASN A 262 20.60 -11.46 8.45
CA ASN A 262 21.83 -11.72 9.21
C ASN A 262 21.74 -11.12 10.62
N GLU A 263 22.80 -11.32 11.43
CA GLU A 263 22.86 -10.81 12.79
C GLU A 263 23.02 -9.29 12.87
N GLU A 264 23.57 -8.65 11.85
CA GLU A 264 23.77 -7.20 11.81
C GLU A 264 22.43 -6.49 11.63
N ASP A 265 21.63 -6.92 10.67
CA ASP A 265 20.25 -6.43 10.47
C ASP A 265 19.41 -6.63 11.75
N MET A 266 19.60 -7.77 12.44
CA MET A 266 18.92 -8.02 13.68
C MET A 266 19.34 -7.04 14.80
N LYS A 267 20.60 -6.58 14.84
CA LYS A 267 21.07 -5.58 15.82
C LYS A 267 20.46 -4.21 15.58
N ASP A 268 20.25 -3.84 14.32
CA ASP A 268 19.69 -2.54 13.94
C ASP A 268 18.16 -2.46 14.17
N SER A 269 17.53 -3.57 14.56
CA SER A 269 16.09 -3.67 14.81
C SER A 269 15.81 -4.00 16.28
N ILE A 270 14.64 -3.58 16.76
CA ILE A 270 14.09 -3.96 18.08
C ILE A 270 13.02 -5.05 17.98
N ASN A 271 12.70 -5.51 16.78
CA ASN A 271 11.65 -6.49 16.56
C ASN A 271 12.00 -7.84 17.17
N ASN A 272 10.99 -8.53 17.70
CA ASN A 272 11.11 -9.95 18.00
C ASN A 272 11.32 -10.73 16.71
N GLY A 273 12.27 -11.65 16.69
CA GLY A 273 12.55 -12.37 15.46
C GLY A 273 13.73 -13.32 15.55
N PHE A 274 14.19 -13.76 14.41
CA PHE A 274 15.30 -14.67 14.31
C PHE A 274 16.10 -14.45 13.03
N THR A 275 17.36 -14.87 13.05
CA THR A 275 18.19 -15.06 11.87
C THR A 275 18.73 -16.48 11.84
N VAL A 276 18.89 -17.05 10.66
CA VAL A 276 19.41 -18.41 10.47
C VAL A 276 20.93 -18.32 10.32
N LEU A 277 21.67 -18.94 11.23
CA LEU A 277 23.12 -19.01 11.23
C LEU A 277 23.63 -20.20 10.41
N ASP A 278 22.97 -21.35 10.55
CA ASP A 278 23.24 -22.57 9.78
C ASP A 278 21.93 -23.31 9.51
N ALA A 279 21.43 -23.20 8.28
CA ALA A 279 20.19 -23.84 7.88
C ALA A 279 20.25 -25.38 7.95
N LYS A 280 21.42 -25.99 7.68
CA LYS A 280 21.61 -27.46 7.70
C LYS A 280 21.52 -28.03 9.11
N ASN A 281 22.12 -27.33 10.07
CA ASN A 281 22.10 -27.71 11.47
C ASN A 281 20.96 -27.07 12.24
N LYS A 282 20.11 -26.27 11.55
CA LYS A 282 18.99 -25.49 12.13
C LYS A 282 19.45 -24.58 13.27
N GLU A 283 20.66 -24.08 13.21
CA GLU A 283 21.18 -23.13 14.17
C GLU A 283 20.67 -21.73 13.85
N ILE A 284 20.10 -21.09 14.85
CA ILE A 284 19.49 -19.77 14.74
C ILE A 284 19.89 -18.88 15.91
N LYS A 285 19.90 -17.59 15.67
CA LYS A 285 19.85 -16.61 16.74
C LYS A 285 18.42 -16.05 16.84
N ILE A 286 17.84 -16.07 18.03
CA ILE A 286 16.46 -15.65 18.29
C ILE A 286 16.41 -14.54 19.31
N ARG A 287 15.50 -13.58 19.13
CA ARG A 287 15.19 -12.49 20.08
C ARG A 287 13.72 -12.53 20.45
N ILE A 288 13.46 -12.51 21.78
CA ILE A 288 12.13 -12.33 22.37
C ILE A 288 12.22 -11.30 23.50
N GLY A 289 11.65 -10.11 23.25
CA GLY A 289 11.85 -8.97 24.13
C GLY A 289 13.31 -8.54 24.17
N GLU A 290 13.86 -8.44 25.38
CA GLU A 290 15.27 -8.07 25.60
C GLU A 290 16.24 -9.27 25.59
N LYS A 291 15.73 -10.49 25.43
CA LYS A 291 16.56 -11.71 25.48
C LYS A 291 16.92 -12.18 24.09
N GLU A 292 18.20 -12.46 23.91
CA GLU A 292 18.76 -13.10 22.72
C GLU A 292 19.47 -14.41 23.10
N GLU A 293 19.24 -15.44 22.28
CA GLU A 293 19.87 -16.76 22.47
C GLU A 293 20.26 -17.34 21.10
N VAL A 294 21.38 -18.06 21.05
CA VAL A 294 21.72 -18.91 19.91
C VAL A 294 21.33 -20.33 20.29
N VAL A 295 20.41 -20.90 19.50
CA VAL A 295 19.82 -22.20 19.79
C VAL A 295 19.58 -23.00 18.50
N ARG A 296 19.29 -24.27 18.66
CA ARG A 296 18.81 -25.10 17.54
C ARG A 296 17.29 -25.01 17.43
N ALA A 297 16.78 -24.69 16.25
CA ALA A 297 15.35 -24.54 16.02
C ALA A 297 14.56 -25.84 16.25
N ASP A 298 15.18 -27.03 16.06
CA ASP A 298 14.57 -28.31 16.28
C ASP A 298 14.62 -28.81 17.75
N GLN A 299 15.24 -28.03 18.64
CA GLN A 299 15.38 -28.36 20.06
C GLN A 299 14.84 -27.24 20.95
N PRO A 300 13.52 -27.17 21.18
CA PRO A 300 12.92 -26.12 21.99
C PRO A 300 13.56 -26.02 23.39
N SER A 301 14.07 -24.85 23.73
CA SER A 301 14.71 -24.55 25.01
C SER A 301 14.75 -23.03 25.27
N GLY A 302 14.88 -22.63 26.53
CA GLY A 302 14.99 -21.21 26.87
C GLY A 302 13.82 -20.38 26.39
N ILE A 303 14.09 -19.36 25.56
CA ILE A 303 13.07 -18.49 24.96
C ILE A 303 12.38 -19.10 23.74
N LEU A 304 12.91 -20.18 23.20
CA LEU A 304 12.37 -20.90 22.07
C LEU A 304 11.33 -21.95 22.54
N ASN A 305 10.05 -21.58 22.52
CA ASN A 305 8.97 -22.51 22.81
C ASN A 305 8.67 -23.45 21.64
N LYS A 306 7.86 -24.51 21.88
CA LYS A 306 7.51 -25.51 20.87
C LYS A 306 6.86 -24.91 19.61
N GLY A 307 5.97 -23.94 19.76
CA GLY A 307 5.28 -23.32 18.63
C GLY A 307 6.22 -22.49 17.75
N LEU A 308 7.12 -21.70 18.35
CA LEU A 308 8.16 -20.96 17.63
C LEU A 308 9.13 -21.93 16.94
N ALA A 309 9.53 -22.99 17.61
CA ALA A 309 10.38 -24.03 17.03
C ALA A 309 9.76 -24.63 15.76
N GLN A 310 8.47 -24.99 15.80
CA GLN A 310 7.73 -25.50 14.64
C GLN A 310 7.67 -24.47 13.51
N LEU A 311 7.34 -23.20 13.82
CA LEU A 311 7.31 -22.12 12.82
C LEU A 311 8.67 -21.95 12.15
N ILE A 312 9.74 -21.83 12.93
CA ILE A 312 11.09 -21.58 12.41
C ILE A 312 11.59 -22.77 11.59
N CYS A 313 11.39 -24.01 12.08
CA CYS A 313 11.71 -25.20 11.31
C CYS A 313 10.94 -25.25 9.99
N THR A 314 9.65 -24.89 9.99
CA THR A 314 8.85 -24.82 8.77
C THR A 314 9.40 -23.79 7.79
N VAL A 315 9.84 -22.62 8.29
CA VAL A 315 10.46 -21.59 7.44
C VAL A 315 11.75 -22.13 6.82
N ILE A 316 12.62 -22.76 7.60
CA ILE A 316 13.89 -23.33 7.11
C ILE A 316 13.64 -24.44 6.08
N ASP A 317 12.70 -25.34 6.35
CA ASP A 317 12.52 -26.55 5.55
C ASP A 317 11.65 -26.33 4.29
N GLN A 318 10.64 -25.46 4.36
CA GLN A 318 9.62 -25.32 3.31
C GLN A 318 9.62 -23.94 2.64
N TYR A 319 10.16 -22.94 3.29
CA TYR A 319 10.21 -21.56 2.80
C TYR A 319 11.65 -21.07 2.65
N ALA A 320 12.56 -21.97 2.30
CA ALA A 320 14.00 -21.68 2.17
C ALA A 320 14.32 -20.52 1.21
N TYR A 321 13.41 -20.21 0.28
CA TYR A 321 13.52 -19.05 -0.60
C TYR A 321 13.44 -17.69 0.12
N LEU A 322 13.04 -17.69 1.40
CA LEU A 322 13.07 -16.52 2.28
C LEU A 322 14.40 -16.40 3.05
N LEU A 323 15.31 -17.32 2.90
CA LEU A 323 16.63 -17.27 3.54
C LEU A 323 17.63 -16.67 2.56
N MET A 324 18.45 -15.74 3.04
CA MET A 324 19.51 -15.15 2.23
C MET A 324 20.84 -15.88 2.43
#